data_634aec98280ca90e9e2dd49dfd6ef514
#
_entry.id   634aec98280ca90e9e2dd49dfd6ef514
#
_cell.length_a   1.000
_cell.length_b   1.000
_cell.length_c   1.000
_cell.angle_alpha   90.00
_cell.angle_beta   90.00
_cell.angle_gamma   90.00
#
_symmetry.space_group_name_H-M   'P 1'
#
loop_
_entity.id
_entity.type
_entity.pdbx_description
1 polymer ?
#
loop_
_entity_poly.entity_id
_entity_poly.type
_entity_poly.pdbx_seq_one_letter_code
_entity_poly.pdbx_strand_id
1 'polypeptide(L)'
;MLGHNNQTEYSSPKQIPGTTWGTTAEKLATDDYGIKAIKTDGTLWLVGGNQSGNLGDNQPTNSHRSSPIQIPGTWTHVSSSGQYSYNSAAIKSGGTLFTWGDNDNGQLGHNNRTQRSSPTQVPGTTWSGFGTGMKTTFATKTDGTLWSWGYNTEGQLGLNDRTQRSSPTQLPGTTWTVGGVSGSYMGATILSKTDGTLWTVGWGGDNGTLGAGLGNDAKRSSPVQIPGTDWKSAYGSVSMSYGNGYALRSL
;
A
#
# COMPACT_ATOMS: atom_id res chain seq x y z
N MET A 1 -16.31 -11.73 -3.69
CA MET A 1 -17.55 -11.03 -3.24
C MET A 1 -17.57 -9.64 -3.82
N LEU A 2 -18.64 -9.24 -4.49
CA LEU A 2 -18.70 -8.03 -5.34
C LEU A 2 -19.58 -6.92 -4.74
N GLY A 3 -19.98 -7.03 -3.47
CA GLY A 3 -20.77 -5.99 -2.79
C GLY A 3 -22.27 -6.00 -3.05
N HIS A 4 -22.82 -7.10 -3.57
CA HIS A 4 -24.23 -7.23 -3.95
C HIS A 4 -25.09 -8.06 -2.99
N ASN A 5 -24.63 -8.24 -1.75
CA ASN A 5 -25.26 -9.06 -0.73
C ASN A 5 -25.47 -10.54 -1.15
N ASN A 6 -24.61 -11.03 -2.04
CA ASN A 6 -24.62 -12.41 -2.49
C ASN A 6 -23.20 -12.87 -2.90
N GLN A 7 -23.08 -14.13 -3.29
CA GLN A 7 -21.84 -14.73 -3.79
C GLN A 7 -21.92 -15.07 -5.28
N THR A 8 -22.89 -14.51 -6.00
CA THR A 8 -23.06 -14.75 -7.43
C THR A 8 -21.90 -14.16 -8.23
N GLU A 9 -21.37 -14.93 -9.15
CA GLU A 9 -20.40 -14.48 -10.13
C GLU A 9 -21.12 -13.76 -11.28
N TYR A 10 -20.57 -12.61 -11.68
CA TYR A 10 -21.12 -11.82 -12.79
C TYR A 10 -20.09 -11.72 -13.91
N SER A 11 -20.53 -12.04 -15.13
CA SER A 11 -19.71 -11.91 -16.35
C SER A 11 -19.74 -10.50 -16.96
N SER A 12 -20.55 -9.61 -16.42
CA SER A 12 -20.65 -8.21 -16.84
C SER A 12 -20.55 -7.27 -15.64
N PRO A 13 -20.08 -6.03 -15.83
CA PRO A 13 -20.01 -5.04 -14.76
C PRO A 13 -21.36 -4.83 -14.08
N LYS A 14 -21.35 -4.81 -12.77
CA LYS A 14 -22.51 -4.48 -11.92
C LYS A 14 -22.16 -3.31 -11.01
N GLN A 15 -23.07 -2.39 -10.87
CA GLN A 15 -22.91 -1.25 -9.97
C GLN A 15 -23.00 -1.72 -8.51
N ILE A 16 -21.98 -1.40 -7.70
CA ILE A 16 -22.07 -1.56 -6.24
C ILE A 16 -23.13 -0.58 -5.72
N PRO A 17 -24.06 -1.03 -4.86
CA PRO A 17 -25.10 -0.15 -4.34
C PRO A 17 -24.56 1.10 -3.67
N GLY A 18 -25.20 2.22 -3.94
CA GLY A 18 -24.82 3.55 -3.44
C GLY A 18 -24.31 4.48 -4.53
N THR A 19 -24.22 5.74 -4.16
CA THR A 19 -23.75 6.85 -4.99
C THR A 19 -22.64 7.59 -4.28
N THR A 20 -22.05 8.61 -4.90
CA THR A 20 -21.02 9.47 -4.31
C THR A 20 -19.70 8.74 -3.99
N TRP A 21 -19.41 7.63 -4.66
CA TRP A 21 -18.11 6.99 -4.56
C TRP A 21 -17.01 7.91 -5.08
N GLY A 22 -15.90 7.98 -4.37
CA GLY A 22 -14.73 8.75 -4.81
C GLY A 22 -14.17 8.19 -6.12
N THR A 23 -13.70 9.07 -6.99
CA THR A 23 -13.23 8.73 -8.35
C THR A 23 -11.72 8.84 -8.53
N THR A 24 -11.00 9.25 -7.51
CA THR A 24 -9.53 9.40 -7.55
C THR A 24 -8.83 8.16 -6.95
N ALA A 25 -7.60 7.91 -7.35
CA ALA A 25 -6.86 6.71 -6.98
C ALA A 25 -6.66 6.54 -5.46
N GLU A 26 -6.59 7.64 -4.72
CA GLU A 26 -6.50 7.60 -3.26
C GLU A 26 -7.82 7.27 -2.54
N LYS A 27 -8.92 7.27 -3.26
CA LYS A 27 -10.27 6.99 -2.74
C LYS A 27 -10.75 5.56 -3.00
N LEU A 28 -10.08 4.82 -3.85
CA LEU A 28 -10.48 3.48 -4.26
C LEU A 28 -9.30 2.54 -4.25
N ALA A 29 -9.45 1.41 -3.59
CA ALA A 29 -8.44 0.37 -3.53
C ALA A 29 -9.08 -1.01 -3.62
N THR A 30 -8.37 -1.94 -4.26
CA THR A 30 -8.78 -3.35 -4.39
C THR A 30 -7.63 -4.25 -3.99
N ASP A 31 -7.94 -5.38 -3.40
CA ASP A 31 -7.01 -6.48 -3.19
C ASP A 31 -7.62 -7.79 -3.75
N ASP A 32 -6.95 -8.92 -3.56
CA ASP A 32 -7.42 -10.22 -4.03
C ASP A 32 -8.80 -10.61 -3.48
N TYR A 33 -9.22 -10.00 -2.40
CA TYR A 33 -10.36 -10.43 -1.60
C TYR A 33 -11.47 -9.41 -1.47
N GLY A 34 -11.22 -8.13 -1.84
CA GLY A 34 -12.24 -7.12 -1.63
C GLY A 34 -11.96 -5.75 -2.22
N ILE A 35 -12.88 -4.86 -1.90
CA ILE A 35 -12.90 -3.47 -2.35
C ILE A 35 -12.95 -2.58 -1.12
N LYS A 36 -12.20 -1.49 -1.18
CA LYS A 36 -12.18 -0.41 -0.19
C LYS A 36 -12.43 0.90 -0.92
N ALA A 37 -13.39 1.66 -0.48
CA ALA A 37 -13.77 2.90 -1.16
C ALA A 37 -14.14 4.00 -0.17
N ILE A 38 -13.71 5.22 -0.44
CA ILE A 38 -14.10 6.42 0.30
C ILE A 38 -15.10 7.20 -0.54
N LYS A 39 -16.24 7.55 0.07
CA LYS A 39 -17.22 8.43 -0.56
C LYS A 39 -16.80 9.91 -0.52
N THR A 40 -17.47 10.75 -1.27
CA THR A 40 -17.20 12.20 -1.32
C THR A 40 -17.42 12.90 0.03
N ASP A 41 -18.24 12.31 0.92
CA ASP A 41 -18.44 12.77 2.30
C ASP A 41 -17.34 12.33 3.26
N GLY A 42 -16.32 11.61 2.78
CA GLY A 42 -15.21 11.09 3.59
C GLY A 42 -15.48 9.77 4.33
N THR A 43 -16.63 9.15 4.15
CA THR A 43 -16.91 7.84 4.76
C THR A 43 -16.16 6.72 4.03
N LEU A 44 -15.53 5.82 4.80
CA LEU A 44 -14.81 4.64 4.28
C LEU A 44 -15.70 3.41 4.34
N TRP A 45 -15.78 2.69 3.24
CA TRP A 45 -16.57 1.48 3.08
C TRP A 45 -15.71 0.33 2.56
N LEU A 46 -15.89 -0.85 3.15
CA LEU A 46 -15.17 -2.07 2.78
C LEU A 46 -16.14 -3.21 2.51
N VAL A 47 -15.79 -4.09 1.57
CA VAL A 47 -16.53 -5.30 1.25
C VAL A 47 -15.58 -6.39 0.78
N GLY A 48 -15.85 -7.64 1.11
CA GLY A 48 -15.05 -8.77 0.63
C GLY A 48 -14.58 -9.72 1.73
N GLY A 49 -13.37 -10.26 1.54
CA GLY A 49 -12.76 -11.21 2.43
C GLY A 49 -12.19 -10.57 3.71
N ASN A 50 -12.18 -11.33 4.80
CA ASN A 50 -11.67 -10.92 6.11
C ASN A 50 -10.72 -11.99 6.69
N GLN A 51 -9.76 -12.45 5.90
CA GLN A 51 -8.88 -13.57 6.26
C GLN A 51 -8.03 -13.27 7.51
N SER A 52 -7.61 -12.02 7.69
CA SER A 52 -6.74 -11.59 8.79
C SER A 52 -7.25 -10.33 9.50
N GLY A 53 -8.56 -10.11 9.52
CA GLY A 53 -9.13 -8.88 10.09
C GLY A 53 -8.99 -7.67 9.15
N ASN A 54 -8.65 -7.87 7.88
CA ASN A 54 -8.38 -6.82 6.89
C ASN A 54 -9.61 -5.98 6.48
N LEU A 55 -10.82 -6.37 6.87
CA LEU A 55 -12.02 -5.53 6.79
C LEU A 55 -12.09 -4.46 7.88
N GLY A 56 -11.41 -4.63 9.01
CA GLY A 56 -11.36 -3.61 10.06
C GLY A 56 -12.66 -3.39 10.84
N ASP A 57 -13.61 -4.33 10.77
CA ASP A 57 -14.93 -4.24 11.39
C ASP A 57 -14.99 -4.86 12.79
N ASN A 58 -13.83 -5.09 13.40
CA ASN A 58 -13.67 -5.73 14.72
C ASN A 58 -14.32 -7.11 14.82
N GLN A 59 -14.43 -7.82 13.69
CA GLN A 59 -14.96 -9.18 13.66
C GLN A 59 -13.83 -10.20 13.62
N PRO A 60 -14.09 -11.45 14.01
CA PRO A 60 -13.12 -12.54 13.87
C PRO A 60 -12.62 -12.70 12.43
N THR A 61 -11.44 -13.27 12.27
CA THR A 61 -10.91 -13.65 10.97
C THR A 61 -11.90 -14.57 10.24
N ASN A 62 -11.91 -14.51 8.91
CA ASN A 62 -12.84 -15.23 8.04
C ASN A 62 -14.34 -14.82 8.14
N SER A 63 -14.65 -13.71 8.81
CA SER A 63 -15.98 -13.09 8.79
C SER A 63 -16.17 -12.23 7.54
N HIS A 64 -16.32 -12.85 6.38
CA HIS A 64 -16.43 -12.16 5.10
C HIS A 64 -17.71 -11.33 4.97
N ARG A 65 -17.67 -10.26 4.18
CA ARG A 65 -18.82 -9.38 3.92
C ARG A 65 -19.18 -9.39 2.42
N SER A 66 -20.43 -9.70 2.11
CA SER A 66 -20.99 -9.61 0.76
C SER A 66 -21.68 -8.28 0.46
N SER A 67 -21.85 -7.43 1.49
CA SER A 67 -22.33 -6.04 1.40
C SER A 67 -21.28 -5.09 1.96
N PRO A 68 -21.18 -3.86 1.42
CA PRO A 68 -20.29 -2.84 1.98
C PRO A 68 -20.64 -2.52 3.44
N ILE A 69 -19.61 -2.45 4.27
CA ILE A 69 -19.68 -2.01 5.67
C ILE A 69 -18.93 -0.71 5.83
N GLN A 70 -19.41 0.17 6.70
CA GLN A 70 -18.76 1.45 6.98
C GLN A 70 -17.75 1.31 8.12
N ILE A 71 -16.55 1.88 7.93
CA ILE A 71 -15.55 2.02 8.98
C ILE A 71 -15.67 3.43 9.56
N PRO A 72 -15.85 3.58 10.89
CA PRO A 72 -16.07 4.87 11.53
C PRO A 72 -14.94 5.88 11.33
N GLY A 73 -15.28 7.11 11.01
CA GLY A 73 -14.33 8.22 10.87
C GLY A 73 -14.47 8.95 9.55
N THR A 74 -13.70 10.04 9.40
CA THR A 74 -13.57 10.78 8.14
C THR A 74 -12.20 10.51 7.53
N TRP A 75 -12.20 9.90 6.36
CA TRP A 75 -11.02 9.36 5.70
C TRP A 75 -10.72 10.11 4.41
N THR A 76 -9.44 10.26 4.12
CA THR A 76 -8.96 10.98 2.92
C THR A 76 -8.27 10.05 1.93
N HIS A 77 -7.57 9.03 2.41
CA HIS A 77 -6.84 8.09 1.58
C HIS A 77 -7.08 6.67 2.07
N VAL A 78 -7.16 5.72 1.14
CA VAL A 78 -7.19 4.28 1.40
C VAL A 78 -6.27 3.57 0.41
N SER A 79 -5.61 2.52 0.85
CA SER A 79 -4.86 1.61 -0.02
C SER A 79 -5.11 0.17 0.41
N SER A 80 -4.95 -0.72 -0.51
CA SER A 80 -4.79 -2.13 -0.26
C SER A 80 -3.37 -2.54 -0.59
N SER A 81 -2.88 -3.51 0.08
CA SER A 81 -1.67 -4.21 -0.27
C SER A 81 -1.91 -5.08 -1.51
N GLY A 82 -0.89 -5.26 -2.32
CA GLY A 82 -0.92 -6.17 -3.48
C GLY A 82 -1.27 -7.62 -3.12
N GLN A 83 -1.17 -8.51 -4.07
CA GLN A 83 -1.47 -9.95 -3.92
C GLN A 83 -0.88 -10.55 -2.63
N TYR A 84 -1.63 -11.44 -1.99
CA TYR A 84 -1.27 -12.18 -0.77
C TYR A 84 -0.94 -11.33 0.45
N SER A 85 -1.42 -10.10 0.48
CA SER A 85 -1.26 -9.21 1.61
C SER A 85 -2.61 -8.88 2.23
N TYR A 86 -2.81 -9.31 3.45
CA TYR A 86 -4.07 -9.18 4.19
C TYR A 86 -4.04 -7.99 5.16
N ASN A 87 -3.32 -6.94 4.82
CA ASN A 87 -3.31 -5.72 5.61
C ASN A 87 -3.94 -4.55 4.86
N SER A 88 -4.43 -3.61 5.62
CA SER A 88 -5.10 -2.42 5.13
C SER A 88 -4.50 -1.19 5.78
N ALA A 89 -4.53 -0.08 5.06
CA ALA A 89 -4.12 1.22 5.59
C ALA A 89 -5.07 2.32 5.10
N ALA A 90 -5.24 3.36 5.91
CA ALA A 90 -6.00 4.54 5.56
C ALA A 90 -5.54 5.76 6.37
N ILE A 91 -5.64 6.96 5.77
CA ILE A 91 -5.35 8.23 6.46
C ILE A 91 -6.68 8.94 6.73
N LYS A 92 -6.84 9.42 7.97
CA LYS A 92 -7.93 10.32 8.36
C LYS A 92 -7.60 11.77 7.99
N SER A 93 -8.64 12.58 7.87
CA SER A 93 -8.47 14.04 7.84
C SER A 93 -7.64 14.48 9.06
N GLY A 94 -6.62 15.32 8.82
CA GLY A 94 -5.65 15.71 9.86
C GLY A 94 -4.34 14.89 9.85
N GLY A 95 -4.14 13.99 8.88
CA GLY A 95 -2.84 13.35 8.65
C GLY A 95 -2.48 12.26 9.65
N THR A 96 -3.45 11.57 10.23
CA THR A 96 -3.23 10.38 11.05
C THR A 96 -3.39 9.11 10.23
N LEU A 97 -2.36 8.26 10.21
CA LEU A 97 -2.34 6.98 9.51
C LEU A 97 -2.85 5.87 10.43
N PHE A 98 -3.71 5.02 9.91
CA PHE A 98 -4.22 3.82 10.57
C PHE A 98 -3.91 2.59 9.74
N THR A 99 -3.58 1.49 10.40
CA THR A 99 -3.33 0.19 9.78
C THR A 99 -4.07 -0.91 10.54
N TRP A 100 -4.45 -1.98 9.83
CA TRP A 100 -5.10 -3.15 10.39
C TRP A 100 -4.95 -4.37 9.46
N GLY A 101 -5.32 -5.56 9.93
CA GLY A 101 -5.16 -6.81 9.22
C GLY A 101 -3.95 -7.60 9.69
N ASP A 102 -3.31 -8.31 8.77
CA ASP A 102 -2.13 -9.13 9.00
C ASP A 102 -0.91 -8.31 9.47
N ASN A 103 -0.16 -8.87 10.43
CA ASN A 103 1.01 -8.23 11.02
C ASN A 103 2.17 -9.20 11.32
N ASP A 104 2.22 -10.34 10.69
CA ASP A 104 3.23 -11.38 10.97
C ASP A 104 4.68 -10.88 10.76
N ASN A 105 4.85 -9.85 9.93
CA ASN A 105 6.14 -9.24 9.63
C ASN A 105 6.32 -7.83 10.20
N GLY A 106 5.37 -7.35 11.02
CA GLY A 106 5.40 -6.00 11.58
C GLY A 106 4.88 -4.92 10.61
N GLN A 107 4.22 -5.31 9.51
CA GLN A 107 3.74 -4.41 8.45
C GLN A 107 2.68 -3.41 8.90
N LEU A 108 2.10 -3.56 10.08
CA LEU A 108 1.19 -2.57 10.66
C LEU A 108 1.91 -1.40 11.37
N GLY A 109 3.19 -1.54 11.73
CA GLY A 109 3.98 -0.43 12.30
C GLY A 109 3.72 -0.11 13.79
N HIS A 110 3.21 -1.07 14.57
CA HIS A 110 2.82 -0.87 15.98
C HIS A 110 3.87 -1.36 16.99
N ASN A 111 5.13 -1.50 16.60
CA ASN A 111 6.23 -2.03 17.41
C ASN A 111 5.96 -3.46 17.95
N ASN A 112 5.14 -4.21 17.26
CA ASN A 112 4.83 -5.61 17.54
C ASN A 112 4.40 -6.33 16.26
N ARG A 113 4.05 -7.63 16.37
CA ARG A 113 3.54 -8.45 15.27
C ARG A 113 2.12 -8.97 15.52
N THR A 114 1.35 -8.26 16.34
CA THR A 114 -0.05 -8.64 16.63
C THR A 114 -0.97 -8.17 15.51
N GLN A 115 -1.74 -9.08 14.94
CA GLN A 115 -2.81 -8.77 13.99
C GLN A 115 -3.84 -7.84 14.61
N ARG A 116 -4.51 -7.05 13.78
CA ARG A 116 -5.55 -6.10 14.21
C ARG A 116 -6.79 -6.25 13.33
N SER A 117 -7.94 -6.50 13.96
CA SER A 117 -9.24 -6.54 13.26
C SER A 117 -9.95 -5.18 13.23
N SER A 118 -9.32 -4.13 13.76
CA SER A 118 -9.81 -2.75 13.74
C SER A 118 -8.71 -1.77 13.37
N PRO A 119 -9.02 -0.66 12.71
CA PRO A 119 -8.06 0.39 12.44
C PRO A 119 -7.37 0.86 13.72
N THR A 120 -6.05 0.74 13.76
CA THR A 120 -5.20 1.16 14.87
C THR A 120 -4.23 2.22 14.37
N GLN A 121 -4.09 3.33 15.11
CA GLN A 121 -3.25 4.45 14.69
C GLN A 121 -1.76 4.08 14.72
N VAL A 122 -1.06 4.32 13.62
CA VAL A 122 0.41 4.29 13.55
C VAL A 122 0.96 5.51 14.28
N PRO A 123 2.02 5.39 15.09
CA PRO A 123 2.63 6.54 15.77
C PRO A 123 3.01 7.67 14.82
N GLY A 124 2.76 8.90 15.26
CA GLY A 124 3.04 10.12 14.50
C GLY A 124 1.81 10.70 13.80
N THR A 125 2.03 11.90 13.31
CA THR A 125 1.04 12.72 12.60
C THR A 125 1.68 13.27 11.32
N THR A 126 0.93 14.08 10.57
CA THR A 126 1.40 14.68 9.31
C THR A 126 1.65 13.66 8.19
N TRP A 127 1.08 12.47 8.29
CA TRP A 127 1.10 11.51 7.19
C TRP A 127 0.28 12.05 6.01
N SER A 128 0.91 12.13 4.84
CA SER A 128 0.33 12.73 3.65
C SER A 128 -0.05 11.70 2.58
N GLY A 129 0.52 10.50 2.68
CA GLY A 129 0.24 9.42 1.77
C GLY A 129 0.94 8.14 2.19
N PHE A 130 0.60 7.02 1.56
CA PHE A 130 1.22 5.73 1.82
C PHE A 130 1.06 4.79 0.61
N GLY A 131 1.93 3.79 0.54
CA GLY A 131 1.85 2.67 -0.37
C GLY A 131 2.13 1.39 0.40
N THR A 132 1.49 0.32 0.01
CA THR A 132 1.70 -1.00 0.62
C THR A 132 2.18 -1.98 -0.44
N GLY A 133 3.21 -2.74 -0.10
CA GLY A 133 3.64 -3.90 -0.86
C GLY A 133 3.21 -5.17 -0.15
N MET A 134 3.63 -6.33 -0.65
CA MET A 134 3.46 -7.58 0.04
C MET A 134 4.23 -7.54 1.38
N LYS A 135 3.52 -7.47 2.50
CA LYS A 135 4.10 -7.45 3.86
C LYS A 135 5.00 -6.24 4.17
N THR A 136 4.95 -5.18 3.37
CA THR A 136 5.68 -3.93 3.59
C THR A 136 4.73 -2.75 3.56
N THR A 137 5.05 -1.71 4.30
CA THR A 137 4.34 -0.44 4.25
C THR A 137 5.33 0.71 4.12
N PHE A 138 5.02 1.64 3.25
CA PHE A 138 5.72 2.91 3.07
C PHE A 138 4.76 4.05 3.30
N ALA A 139 5.21 5.11 3.94
CA ALA A 139 4.38 6.30 4.13
C ALA A 139 5.23 7.57 4.07
N THR A 140 4.71 8.62 3.46
CA THR A 140 5.32 9.95 3.47
C THR A 140 4.63 10.86 4.45
N LYS A 141 5.38 11.82 4.95
CA LYS A 141 4.87 12.95 5.70
C LYS A 141 4.85 14.21 4.84
N THR A 142 4.13 15.22 5.31
CA THR A 142 4.02 16.53 4.64
C THR A 142 5.35 17.26 4.48
N ASP A 143 6.38 16.88 5.25
CA ASP A 143 7.74 17.39 5.14
C ASP A 143 8.59 16.70 4.05
N GLY A 144 7.99 15.78 3.28
CA GLY A 144 8.65 15.03 2.22
C GLY A 144 9.52 13.88 2.69
N THR A 145 9.49 13.53 3.97
CA THR A 145 10.20 12.33 4.47
C THR A 145 9.43 11.06 4.14
N LEU A 146 10.16 9.99 3.80
CA LEU A 146 9.62 8.65 3.55
C LEU A 146 10.00 7.72 4.69
N TRP A 147 9.04 6.92 5.13
CA TRP A 147 9.18 5.94 6.20
C TRP A 147 8.76 4.57 5.68
N SER A 148 9.45 3.51 6.12
CA SER A 148 9.16 2.13 5.75
C SER A 148 9.21 1.19 6.94
N TRP A 149 8.40 0.12 6.87
CA TRP A 149 8.38 -0.96 7.87
C TRP A 149 7.77 -2.23 7.30
N GLY A 150 7.90 -3.35 8.02
CA GLY A 150 7.46 -4.67 7.62
C GLY A 150 8.63 -5.59 7.26
N TYR A 151 8.40 -6.46 6.30
CA TYR A 151 9.34 -7.47 5.81
C TYR A 151 10.54 -6.85 5.09
N ASN A 152 11.76 -7.40 5.30
CA ASN A 152 12.99 -6.81 4.76
C ASN A 152 14.11 -7.81 4.42
N THR A 153 13.81 -9.09 4.21
CA THR A 153 14.89 -10.06 3.94
C THR A 153 15.60 -9.84 2.61
N GLU A 154 14.95 -9.13 1.68
CA GLU A 154 15.50 -8.76 0.38
C GLU A 154 16.06 -7.33 0.34
N GLY A 155 15.99 -6.59 1.47
CA GLY A 155 16.39 -5.18 1.54
C GLY A 155 15.33 -4.21 1.05
N GLN A 156 14.09 -4.67 0.83
CA GLN A 156 13.00 -3.92 0.19
C GLN A 156 12.55 -2.69 0.96
N LEU A 157 12.92 -2.53 2.22
CA LEU A 157 12.62 -1.32 2.99
C LEU A 157 13.55 -0.13 2.66
N GLY A 158 14.69 -0.37 2.01
CA GLY A 158 15.62 0.70 1.63
C GLY A 158 16.44 1.30 2.78
N LEU A 159 16.60 0.59 3.89
CA LEU A 159 17.22 1.08 5.13
C LEU A 159 18.71 0.72 5.26
N ASN A 160 19.36 0.33 4.16
CA ASN A 160 20.76 -0.11 4.10
C ASN A 160 21.06 -1.39 4.91
N ASP A 161 20.03 -2.14 5.25
CA ASP A 161 20.14 -3.43 5.91
C ASP A 161 19.02 -4.38 5.44
N ARG A 162 18.95 -5.57 6.02
CA ARG A 162 17.92 -6.58 5.75
C ARG A 162 17.13 -6.96 7.02
N THR A 163 17.09 -6.08 8.00
CA THR A 163 16.38 -6.31 9.25
C THR A 163 14.92 -5.89 9.10
N GLN A 164 13.99 -6.77 9.46
CA GLN A 164 12.55 -6.44 9.50
C GLN A 164 12.28 -5.35 10.54
N ARG A 165 11.31 -4.50 10.25
CA ARG A 165 10.89 -3.40 11.13
C ARG A 165 9.42 -3.53 11.48
N SER A 166 9.10 -3.50 12.78
CA SER A 166 7.70 -3.42 13.26
C SER A 166 7.27 -2.01 13.63
N SER A 167 8.13 -1.03 13.42
CA SER A 167 7.88 0.41 13.62
C SER A 167 8.32 1.20 12.40
N PRO A 168 7.66 2.32 12.09
CA PRO A 168 8.11 3.23 11.04
C PRO A 168 9.56 3.63 11.24
N THR A 169 10.39 3.45 10.21
CA THR A 169 11.80 3.83 10.17
C THR A 169 12.02 4.72 8.95
N GLN A 170 12.65 5.87 9.15
CA GLN A 170 12.83 6.86 8.08
C GLN A 170 13.92 6.41 7.09
N LEU A 171 13.61 6.52 5.79
CA LEU A 171 14.63 6.44 4.74
C LEU A 171 15.41 7.74 4.65
N PRO A 172 16.70 7.67 4.26
CA PRO A 172 17.50 8.88 4.02
C PRO A 172 16.90 9.78 2.93
N GLY A 173 17.02 11.08 3.12
CA GLY A 173 16.58 12.10 2.17
C GLY A 173 15.13 12.55 2.35
N THR A 174 14.81 13.59 1.60
CA THR A 174 13.51 14.25 1.53
C THR A 174 13.03 14.31 0.08
N THR A 175 11.92 14.96 -0.17
CA THR A 175 11.29 15.04 -1.51
C THR A 175 10.69 13.72 -2.02
N TRP A 176 10.54 12.74 -1.16
CA TRP A 176 9.85 11.51 -1.51
C TRP A 176 8.35 11.72 -1.68
N THR A 177 7.76 10.99 -2.60
CA THR A 177 6.30 10.97 -2.80
C THR A 177 5.80 9.53 -2.84
N VAL A 178 4.66 9.28 -2.23
CA VAL A 178 4.02 7.95 -2.21
C VAL A 178 3.12 7.67 -3.42
N GLY A 179 2.90 8.62 -4.28
CA GLY A 179 2.18 8.37 -5.52
C GLY A 179 2.83 7.30 -6.40
N GLY A 180 4.12 7.07 -6.19
CA GLY A 180 4.91 6.09 -6.90
C GLY A 180 5.52 5.01 -6.01
N VAL A 181 4.90 4.62 -4.90
CA VAL A 181 5.38 3.46 -4.12
C VAL A 181 4.57 2.23 -4.46
N SER A 182 5.24 1.23 -4.99
CA SER A 182 4.64 -0.10 -5.24
C SER A 182 5.66 -1.19 -4.93
N GLY A 183 5.24 -2.17 -4.16
CA GLY A 183 6.06 -3.34 -3.83
C GLY A 183 5.52 -4.60 -4.50
N SER A 184 6.42 -5.42 -5.04
CA SER A 184 6.06 -6.70 -5.66
C SER A 184 6.03 -7.85 -4.65
N TYR A 185 5.42 -8.95 -5.06
CA TYR A 185 5.51 -10.25 -4.35
C TYR A 185 6.96 -10.71 -4.15
N MET A 186 7.83 -10.44 -5.11
CA MET A 186 9.24 -10.88 -5.11
C MET A 186 10.16 -9.98 -4.28
N GLY A 187 9.66 -8.97 -3.59
CA GLY A 187 10.44 -8.15 -2.66
C GLY A 187 11.15 -6.94 -3.29
N ALA A 188 10.80 -6.53 -4.50
CA ALA A 188 11.24 -5.25 -5.05
C ALA A 188 10.26 -4.14 -4.72
N THR A 189 10.77 -2.93 -4.54
CA THR A 189 9.97 -1.72 -4.34
C THR A 189 10.45 -0.62 -5.28
N ILE A 190 9.51 0.08 -5.90
CA ILE A 190 9.77 1.31 -6.66
C ILE A 190 9.35 2.50 -5.81
N LEU A 191 10.19 3.53 -5.82
CA LEU A 191 10.01 4.78 -5.06
C LEU A 191 10.18 5.96 -6.01
N SER A 192 9.41 7.02 -5.84
CA SER A 192 9.55 8.24 -6.63
C SER A 192 9.79 9.48 -5.78
N LYS A 193 10.39 10.48 -6.40
CA LYS A 193 10.59 11.81 -5.79
C LYS A 193 9.86 12.89 -6.59
N THR A 194 9.62 14.02 -5.94
CA THR A 194 8.97 15.19 -6.55
C THR A 194 9.77 15.85 -7.65
N ASP A 195 11.08 15.55 -7.73
CA ASP A 195 11.98 16.02 -8.79
C ASP A 195 11.89 15.18 -10.08
N GLY A 196 10.97 14.22 -10.15
CA GLY A 196 10.78 13.34 -11.31
C GLY A 196 11.77 12.18 -11.37
N THR A 197 12.57 11.95 -10.33
CA THR A 197 13.46 10.77 -10.26
C THR A 197 12.73 9.56 -9.73
N LEU A 198 13.09 8.39 -10.28
CA LEU A 198 12.55 7.09 -9.88
C LEU A 198 13.65 6.23 -9.29
N TRP A 199 13.35 5.51 -8.24
CA TRP A 199 14.31 4.72 -7.47
C TRP A 199 13.77 3.32 -7.24
N THR A 200 14.67 2.34 -7.12
CA THR A 200 14.31 0.95 -6.82
C THR A 200 15.15 0.43 -5.67
N VAL A 201 14.57 -0.52 -4.92
CA VAL A 201 15.19 -1.19 -3.78
C VAL A 201 14.62 -2.60 -3.62
N GLY A 202 15.34 -3.50 -2.98
CA GLY A 202 14.96 -4.88 -2.79
C GLY A 202 15.60 -5.82 -3.79
N TRP A 203 14.95 -6.95 -4.05
CA TRP A 203 15.45 -7.97 -4.96
C TRP A 203 14.89 -7.80 -6.38
N GLY A 204 15.76 -7.83 -7.37
CA GLY A 204 15.39 -7.67 -8.77
C GLY A 204 14.77 -8.90 -9.43
N GLY A 205 14.62 -10.03 -8.71
CA GLY A 205 14.16 -11.29 -9.31
C GLY A 205 15.23 -12.00 -10.14
N ASP A 206 14.97 -13.26 -10.47
CA ASP A 206 15.84 -14.02 -11.39
C ASP A 206 15.80 -13.37 -12.79
N ASN A 207 16.94 -13.14 -13.38
CA ASN A 207 17.15 -12.47 -14.67
C ASN A 207 16.98 -10.93 -14.66
N GLY A 208 17.05 -10.25 -13.52
CA GLY A 208 17.00 -8.79 -13.43
C GLY A 208 15.66 -8.17 -13.89
N THR A 209 14.63 -8.95 -14.05
CA THR A 209 13.32 -8.52 -14.60
C THR A 209 12.62 -7.50 -13.71
N LEU A 210 12.89 -7.51 -12.40
CA LEU A 210 12.40 -6.52 -11.44
C LEU A 210 13.39 -5.38 -11.20
N GLY A 211 14.57 -5.49 -11.74
CA GLY A 211 15.67 -4.58 -11.48
C GLY A 211 15.52 -3.20 -12.10
N ALA A 212 14.32 -2.84 -12.53
CA ALA A 212 14.01 -1.50 -13.00
C ALA A 212 15.14 -0.91 -13.89
N GLY A 213 15.59 -1.70 -14.88
CA GLY A 213 16.64 -1.28 -15.79
C GLY A 213 18.09 -1.38 -15.26
N LEU A 214 18.32 -2.00 -14.11
CA LEU A 214 19.66 -2.14 -13.53
C LEU A 214 20.42 -3.41 -13.98
N GLY A 215 19.78 -4.27 -14.77
CA GLY A 215 20.42 -5.35 -15.52
C GLY A 215 21.09 -6.47 -14.71
N ASN A 216 20.75 -6.64 -13.43
CA ASN A 216 21.29 -7.73 -12.62
C ASN A 216 20.35 -8.14 -11.48
N ASP A 217 20.61 -9.32 -10.91
CA ASP A 217 19.83 -9.97 -9.84
C ASP A 217 20.22 -9.52 -8.42
N ALA A 218 20.97 -8.45 -8.29
CA ALA A 218 21.50 -8.02 -7.00
C ALA A 218 20.40 -7.54 -6.03
N LYS A 219 20.40 -8.07 -4.82
CA LYS A 219 19.58 -7.58 -3.71
C LYS A 219 20.14 -6.25 -3.22
N ARG A 220 19.31 -5.21 -3.21
CA ARG A 220 19.70 -3.84 -2.84
C ARG A 220 18.94 -3.39 -1.61
N SER A 221 19.67 -3.13 -0.55
CA SER A 221 19.10 -2.62 0.71
C SER A 221 19.08 -1.09 0.79
N SER A 222 19.67 -0.40 -0.21
CA SER A 222 19.59 1.07 -0.36
C SER A 222 18.93 1.43 -1.69
N PRO A 223 18.16 2.51 -1.77
CA PRO A 223 17.57 2.96 -3.02
C PRO A 223 18.64 3.25 -4.08
N VAL A 224 18.40 2.79 -5.30
CA VAL A 224 19.24 3.05 -6.49
C VAL A 224 18.36 3.73 -7.54
N GLN A 225 18.87 4.82 -8.12
CA GLN A 225 18.11 5.58 -9.10
C GLN A 225 17.99 4.82 -10.42
N ILE A 226 16.78 4.80 -10.96
CA ILE A 226 16.51 4.37 -12.34
C ILE A 226 16.85 5.54 -13.27
N PRO A 227 17.55 5.31 -14.38
CA PRO A 227 17.92 6.38 -15.30
C PRO A 227 16.72 7.20 -15.80
N GLY A 228 16.85 8.52 -15.80
CA GLY A 228 15.83 9.48 -16.22
C GLY A 228 15.32 10.35 -15.08
N THR A 229 14.72 11.49 -15.45
CA THR A 229 14.22 12.52 -14.51
C THR A 229 12.83 13.01 -14.86
N ASP A 230 12.14 12.34 -15.76
CA ASP A 230 10.83 12.70 -16.32
C ASP A 230 9.72 11.70 -15.90
N TRP A 231 9.93 11.00 -14.77
CA TRP A 231 8.97 10.06 -14.26
C TRP A 231 7.84 10.77 -13.51
N LYS A 232 6.60 10.36 -13.78
CA LYS A 232 5.44 10.88 -13.05
C LYS A 232 5.46 10.40 -11.60
N SER A 233 5.25 11.33 -10.67
CA SER A 233 5.18 11.06 -9.24
C SER A 233 3.75 11.00 -8.69
N ALA A 234 2.74 11.02 -9.55
CA ALA A 234 1.34 11.00 -9.16
C ALA A 234 0.89 9.61 -8.67
N TYR A 235 -0.15 9.57 -7.85
CA TYR A 235 -0.77 8.33 -7.38
C TYR A 235 -1.15 7.41 -8.55
N GLY A 236 -0.79 6.13 -8.46
CA GLY A 236 -1.03 5.16 -9.53
C GLY A 236 -0.11 5.25 -10.75
N SER A 237 0.87 6.17 -10.75
CA SER A 237 1.84 6.29 -11.85
C SER A 237 2.86 5.15 -11.88
N VAL A 238 2.99 4.40 -10.79
CA VAL A 238 3.88 3.26 -10.65
C VAL A 238 3.09 2.07 -10.13
N SER A 239 3.30 0.91 -10.72
CA SER A 239 2.72 -0.35 -10.26
C SER A 239 3.73 -1.48 -10.39
N MET A 240 3.71 -2.40 -9.44
CA MET A 240 4.46 -3.64 -9.50
C MET A 240 3.55 -4.83 -9.25
N SER A 241 3.68 -5.85 -10.07
CA SER A 241 2.97 -7.12 -9.93
C SER A 241 3.89 -8.25 -10.33
N TYR A 242 3.89 -9.33 -9.59
CA TYR A 242 4.50 -10.64 -9.86
C TYR A 242 5.75 -10.65 -10.77
N GLY A 243 6.68 -9.71 -10.62
CA GLY A 243 7.91 -9.66 -11.40
C GLY A 243 7.97 -8.54 -12.43
N ASN A 244 6.91 -7.79 -12.66
CA ASN A 244 6.90 -6.69 -13.62
C ASN A 244 6.62 -5.36 -12.92
N GLY A 245 7.41 -4.35 -13.25
CA GLY A 245 7.21 -2.97 -12.81
C GLY A 245 6.84 -2.08 -14.00
N TYR A 246 5.90 -1.17 -13.77
CA TYR A 246 5.47 -0.16 -14.73
C TYR A 246 5.60 1.22 -14.10
N ALA A 247 6.10 2.16 -14.87
CA ALA A 247 6.13 3.56 -14.49
C ALA A 247 5.75 4.43 -15.68
N LEU A 248 5.00 5.52 -15.42
CA LEU A 248 4.62 6.47 -16.45
C LEU A 248 5.66 7.57 -16.56
N ARG A 249 6.01 7.95 -17.78
CA ARG A 249 6.79 9.15 -18.08
C ARG A 249 5.88 10.35 -18.35
N SER A 250 6.38 11.54 -18.02
CA SER A 250 5.81 12.78 -18.55
C SER A 250 6.14 12.85 -20.04
N LEU A 251 5.13 13.14 -20.88
CA LEU A 251 5.33 13.46 -22.27
C LEU A 251 5.71 14.92 -22.40
#